data_ef96855a3928a862d1156e3e1940953c
#
_entry.id   ef96855a3928a862d1156e3e1940953c
#
_cell.length_a   1.000
_cell.length_b   1.000
_cell.length_c   1.000
_cell.angle_alpha   90.00
_cell.angle_beta   90.00
_cell.angle_gamma   90.00
#
_symmetry.space_group_name_H-M   'P 1'
#
loop_
_entity.id
_entity.type
_entity.pdbx_description
1 polymer ?
#
loop_
_entity_poly.entity_id
_entity_poly.type
_entity_poly.pdbx_seq_one_letter_code
_entity_poly.pdbx_strand_id
1 'polypeptide(L)'
;MMKKMLFACCVLIQILVFSACKEKENSGYQVSSVSIRLVYPEGSGFEPVEGVSVTLKNTSGSTTFSQSTNAEGVAVFEVPQGIYEASASDKRVADAKVYLFNGLNTSVNVTQETVEATIKLEMSSGGSVLIKELYVGGCPKDDGSGTFAMDQYVVLYNNSSETLDISDFALGMVNPYNPHASNKDYVNGELFYAAEGWIPAGT
;
A
#
# COMPACT_ATOMS: atom_id res chain seq x y z
N MET A 1 1.75 -1.04 84.45
CA MET A 1 1.94 -2.06 83.38
C MET A 1 0.92 -1.96 82.23
N MET A 2 -0.32 -1.55 82.45
CA MET A 2 -1.38 -1.49 81.41
C MET A 2 -1.15 -0.47 80.31
N LYS A 3 -0.54 0.71 80.56
CA LYS A 3 -0.28 1.73 79.50
C LYS A 3 0.74 1.33 78.46
N LYS A 4 1.75 0.49 78.81
CA LYS A 4 2.74 0.01 77.86
C LYS A 4 2.20 -1.11 76.94
N MET A 5 1.22 -1.92 77.43
CA MET A 5 0.57 -2.94 76.62
C MET A 5 -0.40 -2.36 75.56
N LEU A 6 -1.07 -1.24 75.91
CA LEU A 6 -2.00 -0.58 75.00
C LEU A 6 -1.25 0.06 73.83
N PHE A 7 -0.04 0.58 74.06
CA PHE A 7 0.79 1.21 73.01
C PHE A 7 1.38 0.16 72.04
N ALA A 8 1.74 -1.02 72.57
CA ALA A 8 2.22 -2.15 71.73
C ALA A 8 1.10 -2.73 70.83
N CYS A 9 -0.15 -2.77 71.33
CA CYS A 9 -1.29 -3.26 70.58
C CYS A 9 -1.70 -2.28 69.45
N CYS A 10 -1.63 -0.95 69.65
CA CYS A 10 -1.89 0.07 68.62
C CYS A 10 -0.82 0.06 67.50
N VAL A 11 0.45 -0.19 67.83
CA VAL A 11 1.52 -0.25 66.83
C VAL A 11 1.40 -1.53 65.99
N LEU A 12 1.00 -2.65 66.56
CA LEU A 12 0.76 -3.90 65.83
C LEU A 12 -0.47 -3.80 64.89
N ILE A 13 -1.51 -3.07 65.26
CA ILE A 13 -2.68 -2.85 64.41
C ILE A 13 -2.35 -1.92 63.24
N GLN A 14 -1.46 -0.95 63.44
CA GLN A 14 -1.04 -0.06 62.34
C GLN A 14 -0.16 -0.76 61.28
N ILE A 15 0.61 -1.78 61.68
CA ILE A 15 1.43 -2.56 60.72
C ILE A 15 0.56 -3.51 59.88
N LEU A 16 -0.58 -3.98 60.41
CA LEU A 16 -1.51 -4.84 59.65
C LEU A 16 -2.35 -4.11 58.62
N VAL A 17 -2.55 -2.78 58.73
CA VAL A 17 -3.34 -2.00 57.79
C VAL A 17 -2.53 -1.60 56.53
N PHE A 18 -1.20 -1.57 56.62
CA PHE A 18 -0.34 -1.30 55.47
C PHE A 18 -0.05 -2.51 54.57
N SER A 19 -0.48 -3.70 54.97
CA SER A 19 -0.25 -4.91 54.17
C SER A 19 -1.43 -5.30 53.27
N ALA A 20 -2.55 -4.55 53.28
CA ALA A 20 -3.78 -4.91 52.58
C ALA A 20 -4.05 -4.12 51.29
N CYS A 21 -3.14 -3.21 50.88
CA CYS A 21 -3.23 -2.56 49.60
C CYS A 21 -1.99 -2.87 48.75
N LYS A 22 -1.82 -4.12 48.40
CA LYS A 22 -1.27 -4.48 47.10
C LYS A 22 -2.45 -4.83 46.22
N GLU A 23 -3.22 -3.81 45.82
CA GLU A 23 -3.92 -3.89 44.57
C GLU A 23 -2.86 -4.18 43.50
N LYS A 24 -2.92 -5.38 42.96
CA LYS A 24 -2.33 -5.63 41.66
C LYS A 24 -3.04 -4.68 40.69
N GLU A 25 -2.49 -3.49 40.47
CA GLU A 25 -2.72 -2.79 39.22
C GLU A 25 -2.13 -3.65 38.10
N ASN A 26 -2.83 -4.72 37.78
CA ASN A 26 -2.64 -5.44 36.52
C ASN A 26 -3.67 -4.91 35.52
N SER A 27 -3.77 -3.59 35.39
CA SER A 27 -4.30 -2.98 34.17
C SER A 27 -3.17 -2.77 33.16
N GLY A 28 -2.23 -3.70 33.13
CA GLY A 28 -1.30 -3.83 32.01
C GLY A 28 -2.15 -4.30 30.83
N TYR A 29 -2.34 -3.45 29.84
CA TYR A 29 -2.77 -3.92 28.53
C TYR A 29 -1.90 -5.14 28.19
N GLN A 30 -2.54 -6.30 28.00
CA GLN A 30 -1.80 -7.48 27.55
C GLN A 30 -1.34 -7.17 26.13
N VAL A 31 -0.05 -7.05 25.99
CA VAL A 31 0.62 -6.87 24.70
C VAL A 31 0.85 -8.26 24.13
N SER A 32 0.46 -8.43 22.89
CA SER A 32 0.61 -9.68 22.14
C SER A 32 1.62 -9.48 21.02
N SER A 33 2.41 -10.51 20.76
CA SER A 33 3.32 -10.55 19.63
C SER A 33 2.59 -11.04 18.38
N VAL A 34 2.57 -10.23 17.32
CA VAL A 34 1.86 -10.52 16.06
C VAL A 34 2.85 -10.58 14.93
N SER A 35 2.99 -11.75 14.31
CA SER A 35 3.84 -11.99 13.15
C SER A 35 2.99 -11.96 11.87
N ILE A 36 3.25 -11.00 11.01
CA ILE A 36 2.58 -10.86 9.71
C ILE A 36 3.52 -11.30 8.61
N ARG A 37 3.15 -12.36 7.89
CA ARG A 37 3.90 -12.88 6.75
C ARG A 37 3.31 -12.37 5.44
N LEU A 38 4.18 -11.85 4.55
CA LEU A 38 3.80 -11.52 3.17
C LEU A 38 3.95 -12.75 2.28
N VAL A 39 2.92 -13.01 1.47
CA VAL A 39 2.90 -14.10 0.48
C VAL A 39 2.74 -13.49 -0.90
N TYR A 40 3.77 -13.63 -1.72
CA TYR A 40 3.77 -13.20 -3.11
C TYR A 40 3.01 -14.22 -3.98
N PRO A 41 2.42 -13.79 -5.13
CA PRO A 41 1.69 -14.69 -6.00
C PRO A 41 2.58 -15.78 -6.57
N GLU A 42 2.06 -16.99 -6.60
CA GLU A 42 2.77 -18.13 -7.23
C GLU A 42 3.10 -17.85 -8.70
N GLY A 43 4.29 -18.21 -9.13
CA GLY A 43 4.76 -18.00 -10.51
C GLY A 43 5.07 -16.54 -10.86
N SER A 44 5.00 -15.60 -9.92
CA SER A 44 5.38 -14.21 -10.16
C SER A 44 6.89 -14.01 -10.38
N GLY A 45 7.71 -14.94 -9.90
CA GLY A 45 9.18 -14.82 -9.92
C GLY A 45 9.73 -13.89 -8.85
N PHE A 46 8.89 -13.41 -7.93
CA PHE A 46 9.30 -12.53 -6.84
C PHE A 46 9.21 -13.25 -5.50
N GLU A 47 10.28 -13.11 -4.73
CA GLU A 47 10.39 -13.68 -3.39
C GLU A 47 10.26 -12.60 -2.32
N PRO A 48 9.91 -12.98 -1.07
CA PRO A 48 9.93 -12.08 0.06
C PRO A 48 11.28 -11.39 0.24
N VAL A 49 11.25 -10.14 0.70
CA VAL A 49 12.45 -9.37 0.98
C VAL A 49 12.30 -8.59 2.28
N GLU A 50 13.44 -8.16 2.78
CA GLU A 50 13.52 -7.24 3.90
C GLU A 50 13.09 -5.82 3.50
N GLY A 51 12.50 -5.09 4.47
CA GLY A 51 12.23 -3.66 4.34
C GLY A 51 10.87 -3.29 3.77
N VAL A 52 10.00 -4.25 3.43
CA VAL A 52 8.64 -3.95 3.00
C VAL A 52 7.82 -3.46 4.19
N SER A 53 7.21 -2.28 4.06
CA SER A 53 6.38 -1.71 5.13
C SER A 53 5.05 -2.44 5.24
N VAL A 54 4.77 -2.94 6.45
CA VAL A 54 3.49 -3.53 6.83
C VAL A 54 2.82 -2.62 7.85
N THR A 55 1.54 -2.35 7.65
CA THR A 55 0.74 -1.52 8.54
C THR A 55 -0.33 -2.37 9.20
N LEU A 56 -0.47 -2.22 10.51
CA LEU A 56 -1.49 -2.90 11.34
C LEU A 56 -2.37 -1.84 12.02
N LYS A 57 -3.63 -1.74 11.61
CA LYS A 57 -4.59 -0.74 12.07
C LYS A 57 -5.65 -1.38 12.95
N ASN A 58 -5.86 -0.84 14.15
CA ASN A 58 -6.94 -1.29 15.03
C ASN A 58 -8.30 -0.91 14.45
N THR A 59 -9.22 -1.89 14.33
CA THR A 59 -10.55 -1.67 13.74
C THR A 59 -11.53 -0.95 14.67
N SER A 60 -11.29 -1.00 15.98
CA SER A 60 -12.12 -0.34 17.00
C SER A 60 -11.63 1.06 17.37
N GLY A 61 -10.46 1.48 16.84
CA GLY A 61 -9.83 2.74 17.15
C GLY A 61 -9.07 3.30 15.95
N SER A 62 -8.39 4.42 16.15
CA SER A 62 -7.56 5.07 15.11
C SER A 62 -6.07 4.69 15.19
N THR A 63 -5.70 3.79 16.11
CA THR A 63 -4.30 3.45 16.34
C THR A 63 -3.76 2.60 15.20
N THR A 64 -2.63 3.00 14.67
CA THR A 64 -1.93 2.34 13.56
C THR A 64 -0.50 2.08 13.97
N PHE A 65 -0.03 0.87 13.70
CA PHE A 65 1.34 0.43 13.91
C PHE A 65 1.98 0.14 12.55
N SER A 66 3.26 0.41 12.38
CA SER A 66 4.00 0.10 11.16
C SER A 66 5.31 -0.57 11.50
N GLN A 67 5.63 -1.64 10.78
CA GLN A 67 6.90 -2.37 10.90
C GLN A 67 7.37 -2.78 9.50
N SER A 68 8.67 -2.96 9.38
CA SER A 68 9.25 -3.49 8.14
C SER A 68 9.44 -5.00 8.24
N THR A 69 9.35 -5.68 7.10
CA THR A 69 9.65 -7.12 7.02
C THR A 69 11.13 -7.40 7.21
N ASN A 70 11.43 -8.58 7.74
CA ASN A 70 12.75 -9.20 7.69
C ASN A 70 13.00 -9.90 6.33
N ALA A 71 14.14 -10.56 6.19
CA ALA A 71 14.53 -11.26 4.95
C ALA A 71 13.55 -12.38 4.53
N GLU A 72 12.83 -12.96 5.47
CA GLU A 72 11.82 -13.99 5.24
C GLU A 72 10.43 -13.40 4.92
N GLY A 73 10.33 -12.06 4.79
CA GLY A 73 9.08 -11.34 4.52
C GLY A 73 8.11 -11.32 5.69
N VAL A 74 8.63 -11.33 6.93
CA VAL A 74 7.81 -11.30 8.15
C VAL A 74 8.04 -10.00 8.91
N ALA A 75 6.95 -9.30 9.24
CA ALA A 75 6.94 -8.14 10.13
C ALA A 75 6.38 -8.55 11.49
N VAL A 76 7.05 -8.18 12.59
CA VAL A 76 6.66 -8.52 13.95
C VAL A 76 6.22 -7.26 14.70
N PHE A 77 5.05 -7.33 15.31
CA PHE A 77 4.43 -6.24 16.06
C PHE A 77 4.21 -6.66 17.51
N GLU A 78 4.34 -5.69 18.39
CA GLU A 78 3.91 -5.80 19.80
C GLU A 78 2.72 -4.85 19.98
N VAL A 79 1.50 -5.43 20.10
CA VAL A 79 0.25 -4.66 20.10
C VAL A 79 -0.73 -5.18 21.15
N PRO A 80 -1.63 -4.31 21.67
CA PRO A 80 -2.71 -4.74 22.55
C PRO A 80 -3.62 -5.78 21.88
N GLN A 81 -4.30 -6.58 22.68
CA GLN A 81 -5.35 -7.48 22.18
C GLN A 81 -6.46 -6.68 21.48
N GLY A 82 -6.98 -7.23 20.38
CA GLY A 82 -8.00 -6.56 19.57
C GLY A 82 -8.15 -7.17 18.18
N ILE A 83 -8.96 -6.52 17.36
CA ILE A 83 -9.13 -6.87 15.95
C ILE A 83 -8.43 -5.81 15.11
N TYR A 84 -7.64 -6.27 14.17
CA TYR A 84 -6.81 -5.40 13.32
C TYR A 84 -7.03 -5.70 11.83
N GLU A 85 -6.79 -4.69 11.04
CA GLU A 85 -6.61 -4.75 9.60
C GLU A 85 -5.11 -4.63 9.30
N ALA A 86 -4.56 -5.58 8.55
CA ALA A 86 -3.16 -5.56 8.13
C ALA A 86 -3.06 -5.28 6.64
N SER A 87 -2.23 -4.33 6.24
CA SER A 87 -1.99 -3.98 4.84
C SER A 87 -0.50 -3.89 4.54
N ALA A 88 -0.14 -4.21 3.30
CA ALA A 88 1.21 -4.06 2.79
C ALA A 88 1.20 -3.64 1.32
N SER A 89 2.23 -2.90 0.93
CA SER A 89 2.48 -2.49 -0.45
C SER A 89 3.97 -2.61 -0.74
N ASP A 90 4.32 -3.21 -1.88
CA ASP A 90 5.68 -3.35 -2.36
C ASP A 90 5.78 -2.95 -3.84
N LYS A 91 6.90 -2.35 -4.23
CA LYS A 91 7.18 -1.95 -5.61
C LYS A 91 8.51 -2.54 -6.05
N ARG A 92 8.49 -3.27 -7.14
CA ARG A 92 9.68 -3.86 -7.77
C ARG A 92 9.84 -3.39 -9.20
N VAL A 93 11.08 -3.34 -9.64
CA VAL A 93 11.42 -3.06 -11.04
C VAL A 93 12.21 -4.25 -11.57
N ALA A 94 11.74 -4.85 -12.64
CA ALA A 94 12.42 -5.92 -13.35
C ALA A 94 12.05 -5.87 -14.84
N ASP A 95 12.99 -6.16 -15.73
CA ASP A 95 12.80 -6.23 -17.18
C ASP A 95 12.10 -4.97 -17.76
N ALA A 96 12.54 -3.78 -17.34
CA ALA A 96 11.97 -2.48 -17.71
C ALA A 96 10.45 -2.36 -17.43
N LYS A 97 9.93 -3.12 -16.46
CA LYS A 97 8.55 -3.05 -15.98
C LYS A 97 8.52 -2.74 -14.50
N VAL A 98 7.47 -2.08 -14.09
CA VAL A 98 7.17 -1.83 -12.67
C VAL A 98 6.10 -2.83 -12.24
N TYR A 99 6.39 -3.54 -11.18
CA TYR A 99 5.47 -4.46 -10.53
C TYR A 99 5.04 -3.85 -9.19
N LEU A 100 3.75 -3.79 -8.97
CA LEU A 100 3.13 -3.31 -7.73
C LEU A 100 2.45 -4.50 -7.07
N PHE A 101 2.77 -4.69 -5.80
CA PHE A 101 2.19 -5.71 -4.95
C PHE A 101 1.39 -5.02 -3.85
N ASN A 102 0.13 -5.36 -3.74
CA ASN A 102 -0.74 -4.82 -2.70
C ASN A 102 -1.51 -5.96 -2.04
N GLY A 103 -1.64 -5.90 -0.74
CA GLY A 103 -2.38 -6.90 0.01
C GLY A 103 -3.05 -6.33 1.23
N LEU A 104 -4.17 -6.94 1.60
CA LEU A 104 -4.99 -6.57 2.73
C LEU A 104 -5.48 -7.84 3.43
N ASN A 105 -5.36 -7.87 4.76
CA ASN A 105 -6.03 -8.84 5.63
C ASN A 105 -6.91 -8.05 6.61
N THR A 106 -8.21 -8.13 6.44
CA THR A 106 -9.20 -7.33 7.17
C THR A 106 -9.55 -7.88 8.56
N SER A 107 -9.01 -9.03 8.94
CA SER A 107 -9.40 -9.73 10.18
C SER A 107 -8.23 -10.44 10.85
N VAL A 108 -7.31 -9.67 11.40
CA VAL A 108 -6.24 -10.17 12.27
C VAL A 108 -6.75 -10.12 13.71
N ASN A 109 -7.14 -11.28 14.25
CA ASN A 109 -7.70 -11.40 15.61
C ASN A 109 -6.58 -11.63 16.61
N VAL A 110 -6.24 -10.61 17.38
CA VAL A 110 -5.20 -10.66 18.41
C VAL A 110 -5.85 -10.93 19.76
N THR A 111 -6.01 -12.22 20.10
CA THR A 111 -6.66 -12.69 21.31
C THR A 111 -5.75 -13.56 22.19
N GLN A 112 -4.54 -13.84 21.72
CA GLN A 112 -3.56 -14.68 22.37
C GLN A 112 -2.24 -13.92 22.50
N GLU A 113 -1.33 -14.42 23.31
CA GLU A 113 0.00 -13.84 23.54
C GLU A 113 0.83 -13.80 22.25
N THR A 114 0.68 -14.82 21.40
CA THR A 114 1.34 -14.89 20.08
C THR A 114 0.31 -15.19 19.00
N VAL A 115 0.35 -14.42 17.92
CA VAL A 115 -0.55 -14.55 16.78
C VAL A 115 0.25 -14.52 15.49
N GLU A 116 -0.06 -15.43 14.58
CA GLU A 116 0.48 -15.43 13.21
C GLU A 116 -0.64 -15.12 12.22
N ALA A 117 -0.36 -14.24 11.25
CA ALA A 117 -1.27 -13.92 10.18
C ALA A 117 -0.52 -13.72 8.86
N THR A 118 -1.26 -13.75 7.77
CA THR A 118 -0.71 -13.67 6.42
C THR A 118 -1.42 -12.59 5.63
N ILE A 119 -0.65 -11.82 4.87
CA ILE A 119 -1.16 -10.96 3.81
C ILE A 119 -0.78 -11.60 2.48
N LYS A 120 -1.80 -12.01 1.71
CA LYS A 120 -1.61 -12.41 0.32
C LYS A 120 -1.53 -11.18 -0.54
N LEU A 121 -0.44 -11.03 -1.27
CA LEU A 121 -0.21 -9.90 -2.16
C LEU A 121 -0.79 -10.22 -3.54
N GLU A 122 -1.44 -9.24 -4.13
CA GLU A 122 -1.85 -9.25 -5.52
C GLU A 122 -0.88 -8.43 -6.35
N MET A 123 -0.48 -8.96 -7.51
CA MET A 123 0.47 -8.32 -8.40
C MET A 123 -0.25 -7.61 -9.54
N SER A 124 0.13 -6.36 -9.77
CA SER A 124 -0.15 -5.64 -11.00
C SER A 124 1.16 -5.20 -11.64
N SER A 125 1.21 -5.14 -12.96
CA SER A 125 2.38 -4.65 -13.67
C SER A 125 2.00 -3.47 -14.56
N GLY A 126 2.86 -2.47 -14.58
CA GLY A 126 2.74 -1.28 -15.42
C GLY A 126 4.03 -1.04 -16.20
N GLY A 127 3.93 -0.26 -17.28
CA GLY A 127 5.12 0.21 -17.97
C GLY A 127 5.98 1.09 -17.08
N SER A 128 7.28 1.09 -17.33
CA SER A 128 8.20 2.03 -16.68
C SER A 128 8.01 3.46 -17.18
N VAL A 129 7.43 3.62 -18.38
CA VAL A 129 7.07 4.91 -18.96
C VAL A 129 5.57 5.08 -18.96
N LEU A 130 5.10 6.16 -18.36
CA LEU A 130 3.68 6.52 -18.28
C LEU A 130 3.46 7.89 -18.95
N ILE A 131 2.26 8.07 -19.52
CA ILE A 131 1.79 9.41 -19.90
C ILE A 131 1.33 10.10 -18.61
N LYS A 132 2.02 11.18 -18.21
CA LYS A 132 1.68 11.98 -17.03
C LYS A 132 0.65 13.05 -17.37
N GLU A 133 0.84 13.69 -18.51
CA GLU A 133 -0.02 14.77 -18.99
C GLU A 133 -0.25 14.61 -20.49
N LEU A 134 -1.46 14.91 -20.91
CA LEU A 134 -1.84 14.93 -22.31
C LEU A 134 -2.64 16.21 -22.56
N TYR A 135 -2.15 17.06 -23.44
CA TYR A 135 -2.86 18.22 -23.94
C TYR A 135 -3.16 18.05 -25.42
N VAL A 136 -4.42 18.09 -25.76
CA VAL A 136 -4.92 17.79 -27.12
C VAL A 136 -5.17 19.04 -27.98
N GLY A 137 -4.78 20.20 -27.46
CA GLY A 137 -4.99 21.48 -28.14
C GLY A 137 -6.31 22.16 -27.73
N GLY A 138 -6.59 23.28 -28.38
CA GLY A 138 -7.85 24.03 -28.18
C GLY A 138 -7.73 25.22 -27.24
N CYS A 139 -6.50 25.68 -26.90
CA CYS A 139 -6.33 26.93 -26.19
C CYS A 139 -6.90 28.11 -26.99
N PRO A 140 -7.74 28.96 -26.37
CA PRO A 140 -8.22 30.18 -27.06
C PRO A 140 -7.08 31.10 -27.44
N LYS A 141 -7.17 31.72 -28.59
CA LYS A 141 -6.26 32.80 -29.01
C LYS A 141 -6.63 34.11 -28.30
N ASP A 142 -5.62 34.87 -27.93
CA ASP A 142 -5.80 36.12 -27.16
C ASP A 142 -6.63 37.18 -27.93
N ASP A 143 -6.63 37.12 -29.28
CA ASP A 143 -7.37 38.00 -30.14
C ASP A 143 -8.82 37.57 -30.38
N GLY A 144 -9.26 36.47 -29.77
CA GLY A 144 -10.60 35.91 -29.94
C GLY A 144 -10.87 35.32 -31.32
N SER A 145 -9.86 35.18 -32.21
CA SER A 145 -10.04 34.65 -33.56
C SER A 145 -10.23 33.12 -33.66
N GLY A 146 -10.36 32.45 -32.52
CA GLY A 146 -10.55 31.00 -32.45
C GLY A 146 -9.61 30.33 -31.46
N THR A 147 -9.24 29.10 -31.74
CA THR A 147 -8.38 28.28 -30.88
C THR A 147 -7.13 27.80 -31.60
N PHE A 148 -6.08 27.48 -30.82
CA PHE A 148 -4.93 26.76 -31.31
C PHE A 148 -5.27 25.28 -31.37
N ALA A 149 -5.40 24.72 -32.55
CA ALA A 149 -5.80 23.30 -32.71
C ALA A 149 -4.59 22.35 -32.75
N MET A 150 -3.39 22.88 -33.02
CA MET A 150 -2.18 22.09 -33.23
C MET A 150 -1.16 22.22 -32.09
N ASP A 151 -1.47 22.92 -31.03
CA ASP A 151 -0.65 23.06 -29.82
C ASP A 151 -0.87 21.86 -28.90
N GLN A 152 -0.34 20.73 -29.30
CA GLN A 152 -0.51 19.46 -28.56
C GLN A 152 0.81 19.06 -27.90
N TYR A 153 0.73 18.50 -26.69
CA TYR A 153 1.89 17.90 -26.06
C TYR A 153 1.54 16.68 -25.21
N VAL A 154 2.54 15.84 -25.01
CA VAL A 154 2.49 14.72 -24.09
C VAL A 154 3.67 14.81 -23.15
N VAL A 155 3.42 14.71 -21.85
CA VAL A 155 4.46 14.60 -20.83
C VAL A 155 4.59 13.14 -20.45
N LEU A 156 5.77 12.58 -20.71
CA LEU A 156 6.12 11.24 -20.26
C LEU A 156 6.72 11.29 -18.86
N TYR A 157 6.41 10.29 -18.07
CA TYR A 157 6.92 10.11 -16.72
C TYR A 157 7.66 8.78 -16.59
N ASN A 158 8.89 8.84 -16.10
CA ASN A 158 9.64 7.65 -15.73
C ASN A 158 9.14 7.14 -14.36
N ASN A 159 8.37 6.06 -14.38
CA ASN A 159 7.79 5.43 -13.19
C ASN A 159 8.75 4.43 -12.51
N SER A 160 9.97 4.28 -13.04
CA SER A 160 11.01 3.44 -12.43
C SER A 160 11.97 4.27 -11.56
N SER A 161 12.84 3.60 -10.83
CA SER A 161 13.96 4.23 -10.10
C SER A 161 15.21 4.37 -10.95
N GLU A 162 15.22 3.80 -12.15
CA GLU A 162 16.38 3.74 -13.03
C GLU A 162 16.25 4.70 -14.21
N THR A 163 17.37 5.07 -14.81
CA THR A 163 17.37 5.76 -16.09
C THR A 163 16.85 4.82 -17.18
N LEU A 164 15.87 5.28 -17.96
CA LEU A 164 15.28 4.51 -19.04
C LEU A 164 15.72 5.09 -20.39
N ASP A 165 16.15 4.21 -21.28
CA ASP A 165 16.30 4.52 -22.68
C ASP A 165 14.94 4.39 -23.36
N ILE A 166 14.48 5.45 -23.99
CA ILE A 166 13.19 5.53 -24.70
C ILE A 166 13.36 5.64 -26.21
N SER A 167 14.57 5.40 -26.75
CA SER A 167 14.85 5.50 -28.19
C SER A 167 14.00 4.56 -29.05
N ASP A 168 13.58 3.43 -28.49
CA ASP A 168 12.72 2.45 -29.17
C ASP A 168 11.22 2.66 -28.90
N PHE A 169 10.85 3.76 -28.21
CA PHE A 169 9.45 4.08 -27.98
C PHE A 169 8.90 4.93 -29.12
N ALA A 170 7.64 4.70 -29.46
CA ALA A 170 6.87 5.54 -30.36
C ALA A 170 5.63 6.08 -29.62
N LEU A 171 5.37 7.37 -29.78
CA LEU A 171 4.12 7.97 -29.36
C LEU A 171 3.16 7.95 -30.57
N GLY A 172 2.03 7.29 -30.40
CA GLY A 172 1.02 7.19 -31.44
C GLY A 172 -0.35 7.60 -30.94
N MET A 173 -1.16 8.13 -31.82
CA MET A 173 -2.58 8.36 -31.61
C MET A 173 -3.36 7.33 -32.45
N VAL A 174 -4.18 6.53 -31.77
CA VAL A 174 -5.04 5.56 -32.44
C VAL A 174 -6.41 6.17 -32.63
N ASN A 175 -6.97 6.07 -33.85
CA ASN A 175 -8.33 6.50 -34.11
C ASN A 175 -9.31 5.82 -33.14
N PRO A 176 -10.22 6.59 -32.50
CA PRO A 176 -11.17 6.02 -31.57
C PRO A 176 -12.11 5.08 -32.30
N TYR A 177 -12.13 3.83 -31.87
CA TYR A 177 -13.14 2.87 -32.31
C TYR A 177 -14.44 3.16 -31.59
N ASN A 178 -15.51 3.45 -32.33
CA ASN A 178 -16.85 3.56 -31.80
C ASN A 178 -17.64 2.27 -32.04
N PRO A 179 -17.82 1.42 -31.01
CA PRO A 179 -18.50 0.14 -31.18
C PRO A 179 -20.00 0.28 -31.52
N HIS A 180 -20.56 1.48 -31.38
CA HIS A 180 -21.97 1.79 -31.67
C HIS A 180 -22.18 2.45 -33.02
N ALA A 181 -21.14 2.85 -33.72
CA ALA A 181 -21.24 3.36 -35.08
C ALA A 181 -21.20 2.19 -36.07
N SER A 182 -21.98 2.30 -37.15
CA SER A 182 -21.84 1.38 -38.29
C SER A 182 -20.43 1.54 -38.85
N ASN A 183 -19.55 0.67 -38.47
CA ASN A 183 -18.14 0.79 -38.71
C ASN A 183 -17.84 0.32 -40.12
N LYS A 184 -17.69 1.29 -41.02
CA LYS A 184 -17.25 1.02 -42.39
C LYS A 184 -15.74 0.74 -42.47
N ASP A 185 -15.03 0.88 -41.34
CA ASP A 185 -13.58 0.72 -41.25
C ASP A 185 -13.13 -0.73 -41.14
N TYR A 186 -14.09 -1.67 -40.96
CA TYR A 186 -13.85 -3.10 -41.01
C TYR A 186 -14.34 -3.65 -42.35
N VAL A 187 -13.45 -3.83 -43.27
CA VAL A 187 -13.71 -4.56 -44.53
C VAL A 187 -13.03 -5.91 -44.43
N ASN A 188 -13.81 -6.99 -44.55
CA ASN A 188 -13.34 -8.36 -44.51
C ASN A 188 -12.56 -8.78 -43.24
N GLY A 189 -12.86 -8.17 -42.10
CA GLY A 189 -12.18 -8.48 -40.85
C GLY A 189 -10.84 -7.76 -40.66
N GLU A 190 -10.44 -6.88 -41.59
CA GLU A 190 -9.24 -6.06 -41.47
C GLU A 190 -9.59 -4.62 -41.13
N LEU A 191 -8.79 -4.00 -40.24
CA LEU A 191 -8.91 -2.60 -39.86
C LEU A 191 -8.37 -1.74 -41.01
N PHE A 192 -9.26 -1.10 -41.78
CA PHE A 192 -8.90 -0.39 -43.02
C PHE A 192 -7.98 0.82 -42.81
N TYR A 193 -7.96 1.42 -41.61
CA TYR A 193 -7.17 2.61 -41.29
C TYR A 193 -6.21 2.45 -40.12
N ALA A 194 -5.81 1.24 -39.77
CA ALA A 194 -4.90 1.01 -38.65
C ALA A 194 -3.57 1.75 -38.79
N ALA A 195 -3.12 1.99 -40.04
CA ALA A 195 -1.89 2.71 -40.33
C ALA A 195 -2.05 4.25 -40.34
N GLU A 196 -3.25 4.76 -40.57
CA GLU A 196 -3.47 6.22 -40.69
C GLU A 196 -3.69 6.90 -39.33
N GLY A 197 -3.96 6.11 -38.28
CA GLY A 197 -4.15 6.58 -36.91
C GLY A 197 -2.87 6.74 -36.09
N TRP A 198 -1.72 6.36 -36.63
CA TRP A 198 -0.44 6.42 -35.92
C TRP A 198 0.37 7.63 -36.32
N ILE A 199 0.80 8.39 -35.31
CA ILE A 199 1.80 9.45 -35.48
C ILE A 199 3.08 8.93 -34.80
N PRO A 200 4.13 8.55 -35.56
CA PRO A 200 5.37 8.09 -34.96
C PRO A 200 6.01 9.19 -34.10
N ALA A 201 6.54 8.81 -32.94
CA ALA A 201 7.34 9.72 -32.15
C ALA A 201 8.62 10.08 -32.90
N GLY A 202 8.90 11.38 -33.04
CA GLY A 202 10.12 11.86 -33.68
C GLY A 202 9.99 12.26 -35.18
N THR A 203 8.77 12.39 -35.68
CA THR A 203 8.52 13.04 -37.01
C THR A 203 8.16 14.52 -36.85
#